data_da4259f7326571bc43acae92cd607239
#
_entry.id   da4259f7326571bc43acae92cd607239
#
_cell.length_a   1.000
_cell.length_b   1.000
_cell.length_c   1.000
_cell.angle_alpha   90.00
_cell.angle_beta   90.00
_cell.angle_gamma   90.00
#
_symmetry.space_group_name_H-M   'P 1'
#
loop_
_entity.id
_entity.type
_entity.pdbx_description
1 polymer ?
#
loop_
_entity_poly.entity_id
_entity_poly.type
_entity_poly.pdbx_seq_one_letter_code
_entity_poly.pdbx_strand_id
1 'polypeptide(L)'
;MTVVHYLNQFFAGLGGEEAADHEPVRLDGPQGPGQALEAAGLHIDRTVACGDDRFALNEGDCLETLLAWIDEADADVVVCGPSFGSGRYGYACGVLARELGRRGTPVVAAMTPDSPGVLASEGAAYIVPTTANVAGMRDAVPLVASLASRLASGAPVGSSEEEGYLPRGLRVNVRSEHLGAERAVDLVLAKLAGDVRTEIAPPTDRVSPPDPLADPAAALVALVTEAGCVPQGNPDRLPTRHANVWLRYPIADRAELAPEDFVSVHAGFDTTEANRDPDRLVPLDAARALVEAGRIGRIHDEFFTTTGVDTPVAVSTRMGQEIGVELRNAGVDAVILTGTXGTGTRCGATLTKEFERMGIPTVFITALPTIAQMVGANRIVRGVAITHPTGDPSLAAGDELALRVRILDRAIDMLATDVAPRTVWEIDG
;
A
#
# COMPACT_ATOMS: atom_id res chain seq x y z
N MET A 1 -7.03 25.21 -23.48
CA MET A 1 -6.87 24.47 -22.21
C MET A 1 -6.82 22.98 -22.53
N THR A 2 -5.70 22.34 -22.20
CA THR A 2 -5.49 20.94 -22.52
C THR A 2 -5.47 20.13 -21.24
N VAL A 3 -6.31 19.10 -21.16
CA VAL A 3 -6.43 18.22 -20.00
C VAL A 3 -6.07 16.80 -20.37
N VAL A 4 -5.14 16.22 -19.66
CA VAL A 4 -4.77 14.80 -19.81
C VAL A 4 -5.25 14.06 -18.57
N HIS A 5 -5.83 12.88 -18.78
CA HIS A 5 -6.39 12.05 -17.72
C HIS A 5 -5.58 10.75 -17.60
N TYR A 6 -5.11 10.43 -16.40
CA TYR A 6 -4.43 9.16 -16.13
C TYR A 6 -5.40 8.17 -15.49
N LEU A 7 -5.46 6.97 -16.06
CA LEU A 7 -6.33 5.88 -15.56
C LEU A 7 -5.52 4.58 -15.46
N ASN A 8 -5.98 3.68 -14.60
CA ASN A 8 -5.43 2.32 -14.62
C ASN A 8 -6.15 1.49 -15.70
N GLN A 9 -5.71 0.23 -15.86
CA GLN A 9 -6.28 -0.65 -16.89
C GLN A 9 -7.78 -0.84 -16.75
N PHE A 10 -8.27 -0.93 -15.51
CA PHE A 10 -9.70 -1.20 -15.29
C PHE A 10 -10.56 -0.02 -15.74
N PHE A 11 -10.23 1.18 -15.27
CA PHE A 11 -11.03 2.36 -15.60
C PHE A 11 -10.82 2.82 -17.05
N ALA A 12 -9.71 2.44 -17.66
CA ALA A 12 -9.49 2.73 -19.09
C ALA A 12 -10.17 1.71 -20.01
N GLY A 13 -10.82 0.70 -19.43
CA GLY A 13 -11.53 -0.30 -20.23
C GLY A 13 -10.64 -1.34 -20.88
N LEU A 14 -9.43 -1.54 -20.37
CA LEU A 14 -8.46 -2.48 -20.95
C LEU A 14 -8.57 -3.88 -20.34
N GLY A 15 -9.27 -4.01 -19.21
CA GLY A 15 -9.44 -5.29 -18.53
C GLY A 15 -9.39 -5.15 -17.03
N GLY A 16 -9.64 -6.25 -16.33
CA GLY A 16 -9.60 -6.27 -14.86
C GLY A 16 -8.22 -6.59 -14.33
N GLU A 17 -8.15 -7.36 -13.24
CA GLU A 17 -6.87 -7.75 -12.64
C GLU A 17 -6.01 -8.56 -13.62
N GLU A 18 -6.64 -9.30 -14.51
CA GLU A 18 -5.89 -10.07 -15.51
C GLU A 18 -5.11 -9.17 -16.48
N ALA A 19 -5.49 -7.89 -16.55
CA ALA A 19 -4.80 -6.91 -17.39
C ALA A 19 -3.90 -5.98 -16.59
N ALA A 20 -3.63 -6.28 -15.30
CA ALA A 20 -2.85 -5.40 -14.45
C ALA A 20 -1.40 -5.21 -14.93
N ASP A 21 -0.92 -6.08 -15.83
CA ASP A 21 0.42 -5.94 -16.40
C ASP A 21 0.41 -5.22 -17.76
N HIS A 22 -0.68 -4.55 -18.10
CA HIS A 22 -0.82 -3.88 -19.40
C HIS A 22 0.20 -2.75 -19.57
N GLU A 23 0.90 -2.75 -20.70
CA GLU A 23 1.85 -1.69 -21.04
C GLU A 23 1.16 -0.33 -21.09
N PRO A 24 1.89 0.76 -20.88
CA PRO A 24 1.30 2.08 -21.04
C PRO A 24 0.64 2.25 -22.40
N VAL A 25 -0.49 2.92 -22.44
CA VAL A 25 -1.24 3.18 -23.66
C VAL A 25 -1.81 4.59 -23.62
N ARG A 26 -1.95 5.22 -24.77
CA ARG A 26 -2.60 6.53 -24.88
C ARG A 26 -3.83 6.41 -25.78
N LEU A 27 -4.88 7.09 -25.36
CA LEU A 27 -6.20 7.00 -26.00
C LEU A 27 -6.72 8.42 -26.21
N ASP A 28 -7.46 8.62 -27.29
CA ASP A 28 -8.03 9.93 -27.57
C ASP A 28 -9.29 10.16 -26.74
N GLY A 29 -9.43 11.38 -26.23
CA GLY A 29 -10.63 11.80 -25.54
C GLY A 29 -10.86 11.11 -24.20
N PRO A 30 -12.07 11.24 -23.66
CA PRO A 30 -12.40 10.69 -22.36
C PRO A 30 -12.65 9.19 -22.41
N GLN A 31 -12.20 8.49 -21.36
CA GLN A 31 -12.41 7.08 -21.17
C GLN A 31 -12.95 6.88 -19.74
N GLY A 32 -13.80 5.89 -19.53
CA GLY A 32 -14.29 5.55 -18.20
C GLY A 32 -14.76 6.79 -17.40
N PRO A 33 -14.17 7.04 -16.24
CA PRO A 33 -14.56 8.22 -15.43
C PRO A 33 -14.39 9.56 -16.15
N GLY A 34 -13.60 9.59 -17.21
CA GLY A 34 -13.48 10.79 -18.04
C GLY A 34 -14.79 11.22 -18.64
N GLN A 35 -15.70 10.28 -18.90
CA GLN A 35 -17.04 10.60 -19.38
C GLN A 35 -17.80 11.44 -18.34
N ALA A 36 -17.70 11.06 -17.07
CA ALA A 36 -18.34 11.80 -16.00
C ALA A 36 -17.70 13.20 -15.81
N LEU A 37 -16.40 13.30 -15.98
CA LEU A 37 -15.71 14.59 -15.91
C LEU A 37 -16.15 15.50 -17.03
N GLU A 38 -16.33 14.97 -18.25
CA GLU A 38 -16.87 15.74 -19.38
C GLU A 38 -18.28 16.25 -19.06
N ALA A 39 -19.12 15.37 -18.48
CA ALA A 39 -20.48 15.76 -18.10
C ALA A 39 -20.47 16.85 -17.03
N ALA A 40 -19.43 16.90 -16.22
CA ALA A 40 -19.26 17.92 -15.18
C ALA A 40 -18.57 19.19 -15.71
N GLY A 41 -18.29 19.25 -17.01
CA GLY A 41 -17.76 20.46 -17.63
C GLY A 41 -16.26 20.48 -17.88
N LEU A 42 -15.56 19.39 -17.63
CA LEU A 42 -14.12 19.32 -17.87
C LEU A 42 -13.84 18.51 -19.13
N HIS A 43 -13.44 19.18 -20.19
CA HIS A 43 -13.12 18.49 -21.45
C HIS A 43 -11.80 17.72 -21.30
N ILE A 44 -11.81 16.43 -21.63
CA ILE A 44 -10.62 15.57 -21.57
C ILE A 44 -10.08 15.43 -23.00
N ASP A 45 -8.89 15.95 -23.23
CA ASP A 45 -8.27 15.91 -24.55
C ASP A 45 -7.66 14.55 -24.84
N ARG A 46 -7.06 13.95 -23.83
CA ARG A 46 -6.33 12.70 -24.00
C ARG A 46 -6.36 11.91 -22.70
N THR A 47 -6.38 10.58 -22.84
CA THR A 47 -6.24 9.67 -21.69
C THR A 47 -4.95 8.90 -21.86
N VAL A 48 -4.19 8.79 -20.79
CA VAL A 48 -3.05 7.87 -20.72
C VAL A 48 -3.35 6.85 -19.64
N ALA A 49 -2.94 5.61 -19.86
CA ALA A 49 -3.26 4.54 -18.92
C ALA A 49 -2.12 3.54 -18.84
N CYS A 50 -2.09 2.82 -17.72
CA CYS A 50 -1.08 1.79 -17.50
C CYS A 50 -1.66 0.76 -16.53
N GLY A 51 -1.23 -0.47 -16.67
CA GLY A 51 -1.63 -1.52 -15.73
C GLY A 51 -1.06 -1.26 -14.35
N ASP A 52 -1.83 -1.59 -13.32
CA ASP A 52 -1.41 -1.33 -11.94
C ASP A 52 -0.12 -2.08 -11.57
N ASP A 53 -0.01 -3.35 -11.97
CA ASP A 53 1.21 -4.12 -11.70
C ASP A 53 2.37 -3.64 -12.57
N ARG A 54 2.06 -3.32 -13.83
CA ARG A 54 3.10 -2.82 -14.73
C ARG A 54 3.76 -1.56 -14.15
N PHE A 55 2.94 -0.61 -13.70
CA PHE A 55 3.47 0.62 -13.11
C PHE A 55 4.27 0.31 -11.83
N ALA A 56 3.69 -0.49 -10.95
CA ALA A 56 4.32 -0.76 -9.65
C ALA A 56 5.67 -1.47 -9.77
N LEU A 57 5.80 -2.35 -10.76
CA LEU A 57 7.00 -3.16 -10.91
C LEU A 57 8.01 -2.58 -11.89
N ASN A 58 7.58 -1.63 -12.74
CA ASN A 58 8.43 -1.03 -13.77
C ASN A 58 8.27 0.50 -13.76
N GLU A 59 8.31 1.07 -12.56
CA GLU A 59 7.98 2.47 -12.33
C GLU A 59 8.76 3.43 -13.25
N GLY A 60 10.07 3.25 -13.33
CA GLY A 60 10.91 4.17 -14.10
C GLY A 60 10.53 4.21 -15.56
N ASP A 61 10.38 3.04 -16.18
CA ASP A 61 10.04 2.94 -17.61
C ASP A 61 8.64 3.50 -17.88
N CYS A 62 7.69 3.17 -16.98
CA CYS A 62 6.32 3.66 -17.15
C CYS A 62 6.25 5.17 -17.01
N LEU A 63 6.94 5.71 -16.00
CA LEU A 63 6.98 7.17 -15.83
C LEU A 63 7.55 7.86 -17.05
N GLU A 64 8.66 7.35 -17.58
CA GLU A 64 9.29 7.95 -18.75
C GLU A 64 8.30 8.04 -19.90
N THR A 65 7.60 6.94 -20.18
CA THR A 65 6.64 6.88 -21.27
C THR A 65 5.45 7.82 -21.05
N LEU A 66 4.84 7.73 -19.84
CA LEU A 66 3.66 8.53 -19.54
C LEU A 66 3.98 10.02 -19.54
N LEU A 67 5.11 10.41 -18.95
CA LEU A 67 5.50 11.82 -18.91
C LEU A 67 5.80 12.35 -20.31
N ALA A 68 6.41 11.53 -21.17
CA ALA A 68 6.67 11.95 -22.55
C ALA A 68 5.37 12.24 -23.28
N TRP A 69 4.35 11.40 -23.10
CA TRP A 69 3.05 11.61 -23.75
C TRP A 69 2.34 12.85 -23.19
N ILE A 70 2.45 13.08 -21.89
CA ILE A 70 1.86 14.26 -21.26
C ILE A 70 2.55 15.54 -21.76
N ASP A 71 3.88 15.50 -21.84
CA ASP A 71 4.66 16.63 -22.38
C ASP A 71 4.28 16.91 -23.83
N GLU A 72 4.14 15.87 -24.66
CA GLU A 72 3.72 15.99 -26.05
C GLU A 72 2.37 16.70 -26.18
N ALA A 73 1.45 16.39 -25.26
CA ALA A 73 0.12 17.00 -25.25
C ALA A 73 0.14 18.44 -24.76
N ASP A 74 1.23 18.88 -24.16
CA ASP A 74 1.36 20.22 -23.57
C ASP A 74 0.22 20.49 -22.59
N ALA A 75 0.03 19.58 -21.64
CA ALA A 75 -1.11 19.60 -20.72
C ALA A 75 -1.07 20.82 -19.81
N ASP A 76 -2.19 21.52 -19.69
CA ASP A 76 -2.36 22.59 -18.70
C ASP A 76 -2.66 22.05 -17.31
N VAL A 77 -3.28 20.87 -17.24
CA VAL A 77 -3.55 20.18 -15.99
C VAL A 77 -3.66 18.69 -16.29
N VAL A 78 -3.25 17.87 -15.32
CA VAL A 78 -3.41 16.42 -15.42
C VAL A 78 -4.35 15.99 -14.29
N VAL A 79 -5.32 15.12 -14.62
CA VAL A 79 -6.21 14.52 -13.65
C VAL A 79 -5.80 13.06 -13.50
N CYS A 80 -5.62 12.61 -12.26
CA CYS A 80 -5.24 11.23 -11.98
C CYS A 80 -6.34 10.56 -11.15
N GLY A 81 -6.90 9.49 -11.69
CA GLY A 81 -7.95 8.78 -10.98
C GLY A 81 -9.35 9.19 -11.38
N PRO A 82 -10.36 8.98 -10.50
CA PRO A 82 -10.30 8.60 -9.08
C PRO A 82 -9.79 7.17 -8.86
N SER A 83 -8.93 6.99 -7.90
CA SER A 83 -8.43 5.65 -7.57
C SER A 83 -9.11 5.05 -6.32
N PHE A 84 -9.91 5.85 -5.64
CA PHE A 84 -10.67 5.41 -4.48
C PHE A 84 -9.76 4.74 -3.44
N GLY A 85 -10.05 3.50 -3.05
CA GLY A 85 -9.24 2.75 -2.10
C GLY A 85 -8.16 1.88 -2.71
N SER A 86 -7.98 1.92 -4.04
CA SER A 86 -7.00 1.06 -4.70
C SER A 86 -5.57 1.50 -4.38
N GLY A 87 -4.79 0.61 -3.79
CA GLY A 87 -3.44 0.95 -3.35
C GLY A 87 -2.45 1.17 -4.48
N ARG A 88 -2.37 0.24 -5.43
CA ARG A 88 -1.42 0.36 -6.54
C ARG A 88 -1.76 1.52 -7.46
N TYR A 89 -3.04 1.67 -7.77
CA TYR A 89 -3.51 2.75 -8.62
C TYR A 89 -3.29 4.11 -7.93
N GLY A 90 -3.66 4.19 -6.64
CA GLY A 90 -3.41 5.42 -5.89
C GLY A 90 -1.93 5.76 -5.84
N TYR A 91 -1.09 4.75 -5.62
CA TYR A 91 0.36 4.95 -5.63
C TYR A 91 0.83 5.53 -6.97
N ALA A 92 0.37 4.94 -8.08
CA ALA A 92 0.75 5.43 -9.42
C ALA A 92 0.32 6.88 -9.61
N CYS A 93 -0.92 7.21 -9.19
CA CYS A 93 -1.40 8.58 -9.26
C CYS A 93 -0.50 9.54 -8.47
N GLY A 94 -0.07 9.12 -7.28
CA GLY A 94 0.78 9.94 -6.43
C GLY A 94 2.17 10.17 -7.01
N VAL A 95 2.78 9.11 -7.55
CA VAL A 95 4.10 9.20 -8.14
C VAL A 95 4.07 10.10 -9.38
N LEU A 96 3.06 9.90 -10.22
CA LEU A 96 2.91 10.73 -11.42
C LEU A 96 2.72 12.21 -11.02
N ALA A 97 1.90 12.47 -10.00
CA ALA A 97 1.67 13.82 -9.51
C ALA A 97 2.96 14.47 -9.00
N ARG A 98 3.78 13.70 -8.29
CA ARG A 98 5.05 14.22 -7.78
C ARG A 98 5.96 14.66 -8.93
N GLU A 99 6.09 13.81 -9.94
CA GLU A 99 6.97 14.12 -11.06
C GLU A 99 6.44 15.29 -11.89
N LEU A 100 5.12 15.36 -12.10
CA LEU A 100 4.52 16.47 -12.81
C LEU A 100 4.66 17.78 -12.02
N GLY A 101 4.53 17.70 -10.70
CA GLY A 101 4.72 18.87 -9.84
C GLY A 101 6.12 19.45 -9.96
N ARG A 102 7.12 18.58 -10.10
CA ARG A 102 8.50 19.03 -10.32
C ARG A 102 8.67 19.76 -11.65
N ARG A 103 7.80 19.51 -12.58
CA ARG A 103 7.81 20.16 -13.91
C ARG A 103 6.89 21.37 -13.98
N GLY A 104 6.20 21.68 -12.88
CA GLY A 104 5.28 22.79 -12.82
C GLY A 104 3.91 22.55 -13.43
N THR A 105 3.57 21.30 -13.71
CA THR A 105 2.26 20.94 -14.26
C THR A 105 1.32 20.63 -13.09
N PRO A 106 0.20 21.35 -12.95
CA PRO A 106 -0.75 21.06 -11.86
C PRO A 106 -1.41 19.70 -12.03
N VAL A 107 -1.67 19.04 -10.90
CA VAL A 107 -2.33 17.73 -10.88
C VAL A 107 -3.48 17.75 -9.89
N VAL A 108 -4.63 17.23 -10.31
CA VAL A 108 -5.76 16.94 -9.43
C VAL A 108 -5.94 15.44 -9.40
N ALA A 109 -6.06 14.87 -8.20
CA ALA A 109 -6.29 13.44 -8.04
C ALA A 109 -7.45 13.22 -7.07
N ALA A 110 -7.97 12.00 -7.01
CA ALA A 110 -9.03 11.67 -6.06
C ALA A 110 -8.78 10.26 -5.52
N MET A 111 -8.75 10.14 -4.19
CA MET A 111 -8.44 8.87 -3.54
C MET A 111 -8.79 8.95 -2.06
N THR A 112 -8.77 7.81 -1.36
CA THR A 112 -9.00 7.83 0.08
C THR A 112 -7.85 8.56 0.78
N PRO A 113 -8.13 9.23 1.91
CA PRO A 113 -7.07 9.97 2.61
C PRO A 113 -5.88 9.11 3.06
N ASP A 114 -6.07 7.83 3.26
CA ASP A 114 -4.98 6.93 3.66
C ASP A 114 -4.39 6.15 2.50
N SER A 115 -4.68 6.55 1.27
CA SER A 115 -4.09 5.91 0.09
C SER A 115 -2.57 6.09 0.10
N PRO A 116 -1.82 5.06 -0.34
CA PRO A 116 -0.37 5.25 -0.54
C PRO A 116 -0.04 6.42 -1.47
N GLY A 117 -0.96 6.76 -2.37
CA GLY A 117 -0.76 7.87 -3.30
C GLY A 117 -0.65 9.22 -2.60
N VAL A 118 -1.29 9.38 -1.45
CA VAL A 118 -1.19 10.64 -0.70
C VAL A 118 0.27 10.87 -0.30
N LEU A 119 0.91 9.85 0.28
CA LEU A 119 2.31 9.94 0.66
C LEU A 119 3.21 10.07 -0.57
N ALA A 120 2.94 9.29 -1.62
CA ALA A 120 3.77 9.28 -2.82
C ALA A 120 3.78 10.63 -3.53
N SER A 121 2.70 11.40 -3.43
CA SER A 121 2.59 12.69 -4.12
C SER A 121 3.44 13.78 -3.48
N GLU A 122 3.85 13.60 -2.24
CA GLU A 122 4.66 14.58 -1.49
C GLU A 122 4.05 15.98 -1.54
N GLY A 123 2.72 16.06 -1.51
CA GLY A 123 2.00 17.34 -1.52
C GLY A 123 1.85 17.98 -2.90
N ALA A 124 2.30 17.31 -3.96
CA ALA A 124 2.27 17.90 -5.30
C ALA A 124 0.86 17.95 -5.90
N ALA A 125 -0.04 17.06 -5.47
CA ALA A 125 -1.37 16.98 -6.04
C ALA A 125 -2.41 17.66 -5.18
N TYR A 126 -3.44 18.21 -5.84
CA TYR A 126 -4.68 18.58 -5.16
C TYR A 126 -5.53 17.31 -5.11
N ILE A 127 -5.63 16.72 -3.92
CA ILE A 127 -6.28 15.41 -3.76
C ILE A 127 -7.66 15.59 -3.17
N VAL A 128 -8.68 15.24 -3.96
CA VAL A 128 -10.07 15.24 -3.49
C VAL A 128 -10.29 13.92 -2.73
N PRO A 129 -10.64 13.98 -1.44
CA PRO A 129 -10.84 12.73 -0.68
C PRO A 129 -12.10 12.00 -1.15
N THR A 130 -12.01 10.67 -1.23
CA THR A 130 -13.13 9.83 -1.64
C THR A 130 -13.38 8.74 -0.61
N THR A 131 -14.54 8.09 -0.73
CA THR A 131 -14.75 6.81 -0.07
C THR A 131 -13.89 5.74 -0.76
N ALA A 132 -13.88 4.54 -0.19
CA ALA A 132 -13.01 3.48 -0.71
C ALA A 132 -13.53 2.86 -2.01
N ASN A 133 -14.78 3.06 -2.36
CA ASN A 133 -15.37 2.40 -3.53
C ASN A 133 -15.98 3.40 -4.51
N VAL A 134 -16.38 2.89 -5.68
CA VAL A 134 -16.86 3.73 -6.79
C VAL A 134 -18.14 4.50 -6.48
N ALA A 135 -18.84 4.18 -5.39
CA ALA A 135 -20.00 4.98 -5.00
C ALA A 135 -19.61 6.44 -4.73
N GLY A 136 -18.33 6.67 -4.39
CA GLY A 136 -17.83 8.02 -4.19
C GLY A 136 -17.66 8.84 -5.47
N MET A 137 -17.84 8.23 -6.63
CA MET A 137 -17.67 8.91 -7.92
C MET A 137 -18.55 10.15 -8.02
N ARG A 138 -19.81 10.02 -7.60
CA ARG A 138 -20.78 11.11 -7.71
C ARG A 138 -20.33 12.38 -6.99
N ASP A 139 -19.72 12.19 -5.81
CA ASP A 139 -19.30 13.34 -5.00
C ASP A 139 -17.94 13.87 -5.45
N ALA A 140 -17.04 12.99 -5.92
CA ALA A 140 -15.68 13.39 -6.26
C ALA A 140 -15.60 14.13 -7.60
N VAL A 141 -16.34 13.66 -8.60
CA VAL A 141 -16.22 14.18 -9.98
C VAL A 141 -16.47 15.70 -10.06
N PRO A 142 -17.52 16.26 -9.46
CA PRO A 142 -17.69 17.71 -9.57
C PRO A 142 -16.54 18.51 -8.97
N LEU A 143 -15.99 18.05 -7.85
CA LEU A 143 -14.87 18.74 -7.21
C LEU A 143 -13.60 18.64 -8.06
N VAL A 144 -13.32 17.45 -8.59
CA VAL A 144 -12.16 17.26 -9.47
C VAL A 144 -12.28 18.16 -10.70
N ALA A 145 -13.45 18.17 -11.33
CA ALA A 145 -13.66 18.97 -12.54
C ALA A 145 -13.49 20.48 -12.26
N SER A 146 -14.03 20.94 -11.15
CA SER A 146 -13.91 22.34 -10.77
C SER A 146 -12.46 22.75 -10.48
N LEU A 147 -11.75 21.96 -9.70
CA LEU A 147 -10.35 22.24 -9.37
C LEU A 147 -9.50 22.21 -10.63
N ALA A 148 -9.68 21.19 -11.48
CA ALA A 148 -8.88 21.05 -12.69
C ALA A 148 -9.11 22.22 -13.64
N SER A 149 -10.37 22.66 -13.80
CA SER A 149 -10.69 23.79 -14.67
C SER A 149 -10.00 25.07 -14.18
N ARG A 150 -10.05 25.32 -12.88
CA ARG A 150 -9.43 26.53 -12.32
C ARG A 150 -7.91 26.48 -12.46
N LEU A 151 -7.31 25.35 -12.17
CA LEU A 151 -5.86 25.20 -12.29
C LEU A 151 -5.41 25.37 -13.73
N ALA A 152 -6.15 24.78 -14.68
CA ALA A 152 -5.80 24.86 -16.10
C ALA A 152 -5.90 26.29 -16.64
N SER A 153 -6.84 27.08 -16.13
CA SER A 153 -7.04 28.46 -16.58
C SER A 153 -6.21 29.47 -15.80
N GLY A 154 -5.49 29.02 -14.76
CA GLY A 154 -4.72 29.91 -13.91
C GLY A 154 -5.58 30.71 -12.92
N ALA A 155 -6.84 30.32 -12.74
CA ALA A 155 -7.72 30.98 -11.77
C ALA A 155 -7.28 30.63 -10.35
N PRO A 156 -7.52 31.49 -9.36
CA PRO A 156 -7.10 31.20 -8.00
C PRO A 156 -7.81 29.98 -7.42
N VAL A 157 -7.07 29.23 -6.62
CA VAL A 157 -7.61 28.10 -5.86
C VAL A 157 -7.42 28.44 -4.37
N GLY A 158 -8.48 28.31 -3.60
CA GLY A 158 -8.44 28.63 -2.18
C GLY A 158 -7.76 27.54 -1.37
N SER A 159 -7.83 27.68 -0.06
CA SER A 159 -7.19 26.72 0.86
C SER A 159 -7.90 25.35 0.80
N SER A 160 -7.24 24.34 1.35
CA SER A 160 -7.85 23.02 1.41
C SER A 160 -9.16 23.03 2.18
N GLU A 161 -9.25 23.84 3.21
CA GLU A 161 -10.48 23.96 4.01
C GLU A 161 -11.64 24.55 3.18
N GLU A 162 -11.33 25.51 2.32
CA GLU A 162 -12.34 26.15 1.48
C GLU A 162 -12.75 25.27 0.30
N GLU A 163 -11.79 24.56 -0.30
CA GLU A 163 -12.02 23.89 -1.57
C GLU A 163 -12.23 22.37 -1.45
N GLY A 164 -11.95 21.80 -0.28
CA GLY A 164 -12.25 20.40 -0.02
C GLY A 164 -11.16 19.39 -0.41
N TYR A 165 -10.01 19.85 -0.85
CA TYR A 165 -8.91 18.92 -1.12
C TYR A 165 -8.11 18.69 0.18
N LEU A 166 -7.34 17.59 0.22
CA LEU A 166 -6.53 17.26 1.40
C LEU A 166 -5.41 18.28 1.58
N PRO A 167 -5.05 18.63 2.83
CA PRO A 167 -3.92 19.52 3.06
C PRO A 167 -2.66 18.98 2.39
N ARG A 168 -1.92 19.88 1.73
CA ARG A 168 -0.75 19.50 0.94
C ARG A 168 0.58 19.58 1.71
N GLY A 169 0.52 20.01 2.96
CA GLY A 169 1.73 20.13 3.76
C GLY A 169 2.58 21.35 3.43
N LEU A 170 2.08 22.23 2.60
CA LEU A 170 2.82 23.44 2.24
C LEU A 170 2.65 24.49 3.33
N ARG A 171 3.74 25.15 3.68
CA ARG A 171 3.69 26.23 4.67
C ARG A 171 3.34 27.52 3.97
N VAL A 172 2.19 28.06 4.33
CA VAL A 172 1.74 29.34 3.79
C VAL A 172 1.26 30.21 4.94
N ASN A 173 1.36 31.51 4.77
CA ASN A 173 0.81 32.44 5.75
C ASN A 173 -0.69 32.53 5.52
N VAL A 174 -1.46 32.24 6.56
CA VAL A 174 -2.92 32.29 6.50
C VAL A 174 -3.40 33.36 7.48
N ARG A 175 -4.21 34.25 7.02
CA ARG A 175 -4.87 35.22 7.89
C ARG A 175 -6.28 34.71 8.20
N SER A 176 -6.46 34.36 9.45
CA SER A 176 -7.76 33.85 9.92
C SER A 176 -8.63 35.00 10.40
N GLU A 177 -9.94 34.85 10.26
CA GLU A 177 -10.91 35.81 10.81
C GLU A 177 -11.04 35.67 12.32
N HIS A 178 -10.64 34.52 12.84
CA HIS A 178 -10.72 34.26 14.28
C HIS A 178 -9.33 34.30 14.90
N LEU A 179 -9.25 34.84 16.09
CA LEU A 179 -8.00 34.91 16.82
C LEU A 179 -7.50 33.50 17.16
N GLY A 180 -6.18 33.35 17.28
CA GLY A 180 -5.61 32.06 17.65
C GLY A 180 -6.17 31.53 18.97
N ALA A 181 -6.43 32.44 19.93
CA ALA A 181 -7.00 32.03 21.22
C ALA A 181 -8.41 31.46 21.05
N GLU A 182 -9.21 32.06 20.19
CA GLU A 182 -10.57 31.55 19.90
C GLU A 182 -10.50 30.17 19.28
N ARG A 183 -9.61 30.00 18.28
CA ARG A 183 -9.46 28.70 17.62
C ARG A 183 -8.97 27.64 18.59
N ALA A 184 -8.06 28.01 19.51
CA ALA A 184 -7.58 27.06 20.50
C ALA A 184 -8.71 26.58 21.43
N VAL A 185 -9.57 27.52 21.87
CA VAL A 185 -10.72 27.16 22.71
C VAL A 185 -11.66 26.23 21.93
N ASP A 186 -11.94 26.55 20.67
CA ASP A 186 -12.81 25.72 19.84
C ASP A 186 -12.26 24.31 19.70
N LEU A 187 -10.95 24.17 19.51
CA LEU A 187 -10.32 22.86 19.41
C LEU A 187 -10.42 22.07 20.72
N VAL A 188 -10.25 22.76 21.86
CA VAL A 188 -10.40 22.10 23.17
C VAL A 188 -11.82 21.59 23.34
N LEU A 189 -12.82 22.44 23.02
CA LEU A 189 -14.21 22.04 23.14
C LEU A 189 -14.56 20.89 22.22
N ALA A 190 -14.04 20.90 20.98
CA ALA A 190 -14.24 19.82 20.04
C ALA A 190 -13.64 18.51 20.58
N LYS A 191 -12.43 18.59 21.13
CA LYS A 191 -11.76 17.42 21.69
C LYS A 191 -12.53 16.83 22.87
N LEU A 192 -13.06 17.69 23.74
CA LEU A 192 -13.89 17.24 24.87
C LEU A 192 -15.18 16.56 24.37
N ALA A 193 -15.68 16.98 23.22
CA ALA A 193 -16.85 16.37 22.60
C ALA A 193 -16.53 15.12 21.77
N GLY A 194 -15.25 14.70 21.73
CA GLY A 194 -14.84 13.51 20.99
C GLY A 194 -14.45 13.75 19.55
N ASP A 195 -14.43 15.01 19.10
CA ASP A 195 -14.01 15.35 17.73
C ASP A 195 -12.55 15.73 17.75
N VAL A 196 -11.67 14.77 17.42
CA VAL A 196 -10.23 14.98 17.43
C VAL A 196 -9.79 15.48 16.07
N ARG A 197 -9.58 16.77 15.97
CA ARG A 197 -9.13 17.44 14.74
C ARG A 197 -7.95 18.35 15.06
N THR A 198 -7.21 18.74 14.03
CA THR A 198 -6.04 19.61 14.20
C THR A 198 -5.93 20.56 13.01
N GLU A 199 -5.39 21.73 13.26
CA GLU A 199 -5.09 22.70 12.21
C GLU A 199 -3.79 22.40 11.49
N ILE A 200 -2.95 21.57 12.11
CA ILE A 200 -1.64 21.20 11.55
C ILE A 200 -1.66 19.71 11.29
N ALA A 201 -1.35 19.33 10.05
CA ALA A 201 -1.29 17.91 9.71
C ALA A 201 -0.25 17.24 10.62
N PRO A 202 -0.59 16.12 11.25
CA PRO A 202 0.38 15.44 12.12
C PRO A 202 1.58 14.94 11.30
N PRO A 203 2.75 14.87 11.92
CA PRO A 203 3.90 14.30 11.23
C PRO A 203 3.65 12.83 10.89
N THR A 204 4.32 12.34 9.86
CA THR A 204 4.22 10.94 9.48
C THR A 204 4.65 10.07 10.66
N ASP A 205 3.85 9.05 10.94
CA ASP A 205 4.15 8.13 12.03
C ASP A 205 5.36 7.28 11.66
N ARG A 206 6.44 7.40 12.42
CA ARG A 206 7.68 6.65 12.19
C ARG A 206 8.07 5.92 13.46
N VAL A 207 8.58 4.71 13.30
CA VAL A 207 9.05 3.88 14.41
C VAL A 207 10.52 3.56 14.14
N SER A 208 11.38 3.75 15.13
CA SER A 208 12.78 3.42 14.96
C SER A 208 12.95 1.90 14.88
N PRO A 209 13.88 1.41 14.06
CA PRO A 209 14.11 -0.03 14.02
C PRO A 209 14.53 -0.56 15.39
N PRO A 210 13.91 -1.63 15.88
CA PRO A 210 14.38 -2.25 17.11
C PRO A 210 15.79 -2.82 16.93
N ASP A 211 16.46 -3.08 18.06
CA ASP A 211 17.75 -3.72 18.04
C ASP A 211 17.67 -5.04 17.27
N PRO A 212 18.72 -5.39 16.52
CA PRO A 212 18.71 -6.65 15.77
C PRO A 212 18.75 -7.86 16.70
N LEU A 213 18.33 -9.00 16.16
CA LEU A 213 18.45 -10.27 16.87
C LEU A 213 19.91 -10.54 17.18
N ALA A 214 20.22 -10.77 18.45
CA ALA A 214 21.59 -11.08 18.85
C ALA A 214 21.96 -12.52 18.47
N ASP A 215 21.01 -13.44 18.55
CA ASP A 215 21.27 -14.86 18.26
C ASP A 215 20.10 -15.48 17.51
N PRO A 216 20.08 -15.33 16.19
CA PRO A 216 18.98 -15.92 15.41
C PRO A 216 18.83 -17.43 15.61
N ALA A 217 19.92 -18.16 15.84
CA ALA A 217 19.89 -19.62 16.02
C ALA A 217 19.12 -20.03 17.28
N ALA A 218 18.88 -19.11 18.22
CA ALA A 218 18.11 -19.37 19.40
C ALA A 218 16.74 -18.69 19.36
N ALA A 219 16.40 -17.98 18.30
CA ALA A 219 15.22 -17.12 18.25
C ALA A 219 13.94 -17.90 17.97
N LEU A 220 12.87 -17.47 18.61
CA LEU A 220 11.50 -17.88 18.29
C LEU A 220 10.94 -16.87 17.26
N VAL A 221 10.62 -17.36 16.07
CA VAL A 221 10.17 -16.51 14.97
C VAL A 221 8.72 -16.83 14.63
N ALA A 222 7.90 -15.78 14.46
CA ALA A 222 6.51 -15.96 14.07
C ALA A 222 6.32 -15.57 12.59
N LEU A 223 5.37 -16.23 11.93
CA LEU A 223 4.97 -15.90 10.56
C LEU A 223 3.65 -15.16 10.61
N VAL A 224 3.57 -14.04 9.88
CA VAL A 224 2.36 -13.21 9.79
C VAL A 224 2.14 -12.86 8.32
N THR A 225 0.89 -12.79 7.90
CA THR A 225 0.58 -12.38 6.53
C THR A 225 -0.69 -11.54 6.48
N GLU A 226 -0.71 -10.58 5.54
CA GLU A 226 -1.94 -9.86 5.24
C GLU A 226 -2.62 -10.42 3.98
N ALA A 227 -2.13 -11.55 3.49
CA ALA A 227 -2.61 -12.12 2.23
C ALA A 227 -3.88 -12.96 2.36
N GLY A 228 -4.48 -12.99 3.54
CA GLY A 228 -5.77 -13.68 3.74
C GLY A 228 -5.68 -15.18 3.66
N CYS A 229 -4.55 -15.76 4.07
CA CYS A 229 -4.36 -17.22 4.03
C CYS A 229 -5.11 -17.86 5.21
N VAL A 230 -6.03 -18.77 4.90
CA VAL A 230 -6.91 -19.41 5.90
C VAL A 230 -7.10 -20.88 5.53
N PRO A 231 -7.62 -21.70 6.45
CA PRO A 231 -7.99 -23.08 6.09
C PRO A 231 -9.03 -23.12 4.98
N GLN A 232 -8.99 -24.16 4.18
CA GLN A 232 -9.96 -24.34 3.10
C GLN A 232 -11.38 -24.16 3.60
N GLY A 233 -12.19 -23.47 2.78
CA GLY A 233 -13.56 -23.16 3.14
C GLY A 233 -13.73 -21.91 3.99
N ASN A 234 -12.64 -21.29 4.43
CA ASN A 234 -12.69 -20.06 5.24
C ASN A 234 -13.66 -20.23 6.41
N PRO A 235 -13.41 -21.21 7.30
CA PRO A 235 -14.40 -21.55 8.32
C PRO A 235 -14.68 -20.42 9.31
N ASP A 236 -13.73 -19.53 9.52
CA ASP A 236 -13.91 -18.44 10.47
C ASP A 236 -14.32 -17.14 9.78
N ARG A 237 -14.64 -17.24 8.47
CA ARG A 237 -15.22 -16.15 7.69
C ARG A 237 -14.38 -14.88 7.69
N LEU A 238 -13.07 -15.03 7.49
CA LEU A 238 -12.23 -13.85 7.31
C LEU A 238 -12.77 -13.03 6.14
N PRO A 239 -13.05 -11.74 6.31
CA PRO A 239 -13.52 -10.92 5.19
C PRO A 239 -12.49 -10.88 4.06
N THR A 240 -12.97 -10.92 2.82
CA THR A 240 -12.07 -10.96 1.66
C THR A 240 -11.49 -9.59 1.33
N ARG A 241 -12.07 -8.54 1.89
CA ARG A 241 -11.58 -7.16 1.81
C ARG A 241 -12.17 -6.37 2.98
N HIS A 242 -11.59 -5.21 3.27
CA HIS A 242 -12.01 -4.37 4.40
C HIS A 242 -12.01 -5.15 5.71
N ALA A 243 -11.04 -6.05 5.90
CA ALA A 243 -11.03 -6.88 7.10
C ALA A 243 -10.82 -6.01 8.34
N ASN A 244 -11.61 -6.29 9.36
CA ASN A 244 -11.48 -5.63 10.66
C ASN A 244 -11.15 -6.62 11.76
N VAL A 245 -10.75 -7.82 11.37
CA VAL A 245 -10.35 -8.90 12.29
C VAL A 245 -9.09 -9.56 11.75
N TRP A 246 -8.35 -10.18 12.66
CA TRP A 246 -7.23 -11.04 12.33
C TRP A 246 -7.49 -12.40 12.95
N LEU A 247 -6.86 -13.41 12.38
CA LEU A 247 -7.05 -14.79 12.82
C LEU A 247 -5.69 -15.46 13.00
N ARG A 248 -5.68 -16.61 13.64
CA ARG A 248 -4.45 -17.39 13.78
C ARG A 248 -4.77 -18.87 13.63
N TYR A 249 -3.82 -19.60 13.08
CA TYR A 249 -4.04 -21.02 12.79
C TYR A 249 -2.81 -21.83 13.18
N PRO A 250 -3.04 -23.03 13.76
CA PRO A 250 -1.93 -23.87 14.22
C PRO A 250 -1.12 -24.43 13.05
N ILE A 251 0.21 -24.42 13.21
CA ILE A 251 1.14 -24.99 12.24
C ILE A 251 2.20 -25.88 12.90
N ALA A 252 2.09 -26.12 14.22
CA ALA A 252 3.14 -26.87 14.93
C ALA A 252 3.39 -28.25 14.32
N ASP A 253 2.35 -28.90 13.81
CA ASP A 253 2.45 -30.26 13.28
C ASP A 253 2.62 -30.29 11.77
N ARG A 254 2.89 -29.16 11.14
CA ARG A 254 2.95 -29.06 9.68
C ARG A 254 4.35 -28.76 9.19
N ALA A 255 4.74 -29.43 8.09
CA ALA A 255 6.01 -29.14 7.41
C ALA A 255 5.84 -28.04 6.35
N GLU A 256 4.61 -27.82 5.90
CA GLU A 256 4.29 -26.88 4.82
C GLU A 256 2.82 -26.49 4.92
N LEU A 257 2.42 -25.47 4.18
CA LEU A 257 0.99 -25.18 4.02
C LEU A 257 0.50 -25.83 2.72
N ALA A 258 -0.14 -26.97 2.87
CA ALA A 258 -0.60 -27.72 1.69
C ALA A 258 -1.80 -27.05 1.02
N PRO A 259 -1.86 -27.05 -0.31
CA PRO A 259 -2.99 -26.44 -1.01
C PRO A 259 -4.34 -27.12 -0.74
N GLU A 260 -4.33 -28.38 -0.30
CA GLU A 260 -5.55 -29.06 0.11
C GLU A 260 -6.12 -28.49 1.40
N ASP A 261 -5.28 -27.88 2.23
CA ASP A 261 -5.65 -27.44 3.57
C ASP A 261 -5.81 -25.93 3.71
N PHE A 262 -5.16 -25.14 2.86
CA PHE A 262 -5.15 -23.68 2.98
C PHE A 262 -5.44 -22.99 1.65
N VAL A 263 -6.00 -21.79 1.77
CA VAL A 263 -6.38 -20.98 0.60
C VAL A 263 -6.28 -19.50 0.98
N SER A 264 -5.92 -18.67 0.01
CA SER A 264 -6.05 -17.22 0.19
C SER A 264 -7.45 -16.80 -0.22
N VAL A 265 -8.09 -16.02 0.65
CA VAL A 265 -9.40 -15.43 0.34
C VAL A 265 -9.29 -13.95 -0.02
N HIS A 266 -8.08 -13.45 -0.20
CA HIS A 266 -7.80 -12.03 -0.45
C HIS A 266 -8.37 -11.61 -1.82
N ALA A 267 -9.23 -10.60 -1.83
CA ALA A 267 -9.90 -10.16 -3.06
C ALA A 267 -9.14 -9.06 -3.81
N GLY A 268 -7.90 -8.77 -3.42
CA GLY A 268 -7.13 -7.70 -4.02
C GLY A 268 -6.12 -8.12 -5.07
N PHE A 269 -5.95 -9.43 -5.28
CA PHE A 269 -5.03 -9.92 -6.30
C PHE A 269 -5.52 -11.27 -6.82
N ASP A 270 -4.92 -11.72 -7.93
CA ASP A 270 -5.25 -13.03 -8.49
C ASP A 270 -4.59 -14.11 -7.63
N THR A 271 -5.37 -14.83 -6.87
CA THR A 271 -4.88 -15.83 -5.92
C THR A 271 -4.54 -17.18 -6.55
N THR A 272 -4.67 -17.33 -7.87
CA THR A 272 -4.49 -18.64 -8.53
C THR A 272 -3.16 -19.28 -8.18
N GLU A 273 -2.06 -18.56 -8.38
CA GLU A 273 -0.75 -19.15 -8.12
C GLU A 273 -0.48 -19.33 -6.63
N ALA A 274 -0.94 -18.39 -5.80
CA ALA A 274 -0.80 -18.53 -4.35
C ALA A 274 -1.55 -19.76 -3.84
N ASN A 275 -2.69 -20.06 -4.44
CA ASN A 275 -3.50 -21.20 -3.99
C ASN A 275 -2.99 -22.55 -4.50
N ARG A 276 -2.09 -22.54 -5.50
CA ARG A 276 -1.42 -23.77 -5.91
C ARG A 276 -0.32 -24.16 -4.91
N ASP A 277 0.21 -23.17 -4.20
CA ASP A 277 1.24 -23.39 -3.19
C ASP A 277 1.17 -22.27 -2.15
N PRO A 278 0.39 -22.44 -1.07
CA PRO A 278 0.24 -21.38 -0.07
C PRO A 278 1.53 -20.98 0.63
N ASP A 279 2.60 -21.79 0.57
CA ASP A 279 3.89 -21.36 1.07
C ASP A 279 4.43 -20.15 0.31
N ARG A 280 3.87 -19.84 -0.85
CA ARG A 280 4.19 -18.60 -1.57
C ARG A 280 3.72 -17.35 -0.81
N LEU A 281 2.79 -17.54 0.15
CA LEU A 281 2.28 -16.45 0.99
C LEU A 281 2.75 -16.57 2.43
N VAL A 282 2.79 -17.79 2.98
CA VAL A 282 3.24 -18.04 4.36
C VAL A 282 4.31 -19.10 4.25
N PRO A 283 5.57 -18.72 4.19
CA PRO A 283 6.65 -19.63 3.76
C PRO A 283 7.09 -20.60 4.87
N LEU A 284 6.18 -21.48 5.28
CA LEU A 284 6.43 -22.41 6.37
C LEU A 284 7.49 -23.45 6.00
N ASP A 285 7.41 -23.99 4.77
CA ASP A 285 8.37 -25.01 4.34
C ASP A 285 9.82 -24.51 4.40
N ALA A 286 10.03 -23.28 3.92
CA ALA A 286 11.37 -22.69 3.97
C ALA A 286 11.78 -22.35 5.41
N ALA A 287 10.83 -21.89 6.22
CA ALA A 287 11.12 -21.61 7.62
C ALA A 287 11.55 -22.89 8.35
N ARG A 288 10.86 -24.01 8.08
CA ARG A 288 11.25 -25.32 8.65
C ARG A 288 12.66 -25.72 8.22
N ALA A 289 12.96 -25.49 6.95
CA ALA A 289 14.32 -25.80 6.44
C ALA A 289 15.38 -25.00 7.20
N LEU A 290 15.09 -23.74 7.52
CA LEU A 290 16.06 -22.91 8.22
C LEU A 290 16.19 -23.29 9.71
N VAL A 291 15.11 -23.78 10.32
CA VAL A 291 15.21 -24.35 11.67
C VAL A 291 16.13 -25.59 11.63
N GLU A 292 15.91 -26.47 10.66
CA GLU A 292 16.72 -27.67 10.53
C GLU A 292 18.18 -27.35 10.26
N ALA A 293 18.43 -26.28 9.53
CA ALA A 293 19.80 -25.83 9.23
C ALA A 293 20.45 -25.07 10.40
N GLY A 294 19.71 -24.84 11.50
CA GLY A 294 20.23 -24.12 12.64
C GLY A 294 20.32 -22.62 12.47
N ARG A 295 19.65 -22.06 11.46
CA ARG A 295 19.68 -20.62 11.23
C ARG A 295 18.73 -19.86 12.13
N ILE A 296 17.61 -20.48 12.51
CA ILE A 296 16.68 -19.95 13.50
C ILE A 296 16.35 -21.05 14.52
N GLY A 297 15.90 -20.65 15.69
CA GLY A 297 15.69 -21.60 16.77
C GLY A 297 14.40 -22.39 16.62
N ARG A 298 13.30 -21.69 16.43
CA ARG A 298 11.98 -22.32 16.40
C ARG A 298 10.98 -21.41 15.69
N ILE A 299 9.97 -22.01 15.08
CA ILE A 299 8.83 -21.27 14.52
C ILE A 299 7.69 -21.33 15.53
N HIS A 300 7.03 -20.20 15.77
CA HIS A 300 5.87 -20.13 16.64
C HIS A 300 4.80 -21.11 16.17
N ASP A 301 4.08 -21.68 17.11
CA ASP A 301 3.13 -22.77 16.85
C ASP A 301 1.93 -22.35 16.00
N GLU A 302 1.70 -21.07 15.82
CA GLU A 302 0.59 -20.55 15.01
C GLU A 302 1.11 -19.46 14.08
N PHE A 303 0.49 -19.32 12.90
CA PHE A 303 0.72 -18.13 12.09
C PHE A 303 -0.50 -17.20 12.20
N PHE A 304 -0.27 -15.92 11.94
CA PHE A 304 -1.30 -14.89 12.07
C PHE A 304 -1.65 -14.36 10.68
N THR A 305 -2.93 -14.09 10.45
CA THR A 305 -3.40 -13.70 9.12
C THR A 305 -4.53 -12.68 9.19
N THR A 306 -4.56 -11.79 8.22
CA THR A 306 -5.69 -10.92 7.94
C THR A 306 -5.74 -10.67 6.44
N THR A 307 -6.76 -9.94 5.98
CA THR A 307 -6.85 -9.54 4.57
C THR A 307 -6.60 -8.04 4.50
N GLY A 308 -5.46 -7.67 3.90
CA GLY A 308 -5.04 -6.26 3.93
C GLY A 308 -5.72 -5.36 2.91
N VAL A 309 -6.36 -5.94 1.87
CA VAL A 309 -6.93 -5.12 0.81
C VAL A 309 -8.05 -4.22 1.34
N ASP A 310 -7.94 -2.94 1.01
CA ASP A 310 -8.90 -1.90 1.40
C ASP A 310 -9.05 -1.73 2.91
N THR A 311 -8.14 -2.30 3.70
CA THR A 311 -8.21 -2.21 5.16
C THR A 311 -7.64 -0.86 5.58
N PRO A 312 -8.42 -0.02 6.27
CA PRO A 312 -7.94 1.30 6.68
C PRO A 312 -6.73 1.23 7.61
N VAL A 313 -5.90 2.26 7.56
CA VAL A 313 -4.70 2.31 8.38
C VAL A 313 -5.05 2.23 9.88
N ALA A 314 -6.11 2.91 10.32
CA ALA A 314 -6.50 2.85 11.73
C ALA A 314 -6.85 1.43 12.18
N VAL A 315 -7.52 0.67 11.31
CA VAL A 315 -7.87 -0.72 11.60
C VAL A 315 -6.60 -1.59 11.63
N SER A 316 -5.71 -1.40 10.65
CA SER A 316 -4.44 -2.13 10.61
C SER A 316 -3.61 -1.84 11.86
N THR A 317 -3.61 -0.58 12.32
CA THR A 317 -2.90 -0.20 13.54
C THR A 317 -3.44 -0.96 14.75
N ARG A 318 -4.76 -1.00 14.90
CA ARG A 318 -5.38 -1.75 16.00
C ARG A 318 -5.03 -3.23 15.92
N MET A 319 -5.16 -3.83 14.73
CA MET A 319 -4.83 -5.25 14.56
C MET A 319 -3.35 -5.51 14.88
N GLY A 320 -2.47 -4.61 14.45
CA GLY A 320 -1.05 -4.74 14.75
C GLY A 320 -0.77 -4.69 16.25
N GLN A 321 -1.46 -3.82 16.97
CA GLN A 321 -1.33 -3.75 18.41
C GLN A 321 -1.82 -5.04 19.06
N GLU A 322 -2.94 -5.56 18.63
CA GLU A 322 -3.51 -6.79 19.18
C GLU A 322 -2.62 -8.00 18.90
N ILE A 323 -2.18 -8.17 17.67
CA ILE A 323 -1.27 -9.28 17.32
C ILE A 323 0.04 -9.12 18.07
N GLY A 324 0.55 -7.88 18.15
CA GLY A 324 1.80 -7.61 18.86
C GLY A 324 1.77 -8.04 20.31
N VAL A 325 0.63 -7.85 21.00
CA VAL A 325 0.46 -8.31 22.37
C VAL A 325 0.55 -9.84 22.44
N GLU A 326 -0.11 -10.53 21.48
CA GLU A 326 -0.04 -12.00 21.44
C GLU A 326 1.39 -12.48 21.19
N LEU A 327 2.10 -11.82 20.28
CA LEU A 327 3.49 -12.18 19.97
C LEU A 327 4.39 -11.99 21.19
N ARG A 328 4.24 -10.85 21.88
CA ARG A 328 5.05 -10.56 23.05
C ARG A 328 4.75 -11.55 24.17
N ASN A 329 3.48 -11.86 24.41
CA ASN A 329 3.08 -12.80 25.45
C ASN A 329 3.60 -14.21 25.18
N ALA A 330 3.76 -14.56 23.89
CA ALA A 330 4.29 -15.86 23.48
C ALA A 330 5.82 -15.92 23.53
N GLY A 331 6.48 -14.80 23.79
CA GLY A 331 7.94 -14.74 23.80
C GLY A 331 8.57 -14.73 22.41
N VAL A 332 7.83 -14.29 21.39
CA VAL A 332 8.35 -14.21 20.03
C VAL A 332 9.48 -13.17 19.96
N ASP A 333 10.60 -13.57 19.38
CA ASP A 333 11.78 -12.71 19.27
C ASP A 333 11.79 -11.89 18.00
N ALA A 334 11.16 -12.38 16.93
CA ALA A 334 11.15 -11.69 15.64
C ALA A 334 10.00 -12.18 14.79
N VAL A 335 9.65 -11.40 13.78
CA VAL A 335 8.54 -11.71 12.87
C VAL A 335 9.01 -11.66 11.43
N ILE A 336 8.58 -12.62 10.63
CA ILE A 336 8.65 -12.55 9.17
C ILE A 336 7.22 -12.33 8.69
N LEU A 337 6.99 -11.19 8.04
CA LEU A 337 5.67 -10.79 7.57
C LEU A 337 5.69 -10.72 6.04
N THR A 338 4.65 -11.25 5.39
CA THR A 338 4.55 -11.20 3.94
C THR A 338 3.37 -10.32 3.52
N GLY A 339 3.52 -9.62 2.38
CA GLY A 339 2.51 -8.71 1.88
C GLY A 339 2.30 -8.81 0.38
N THR A 340 1.07 -8.45 0.00
CA THR A 340 0.59 -8.48 -1.40
C THR A 340 0.03 -7.09 -1.77
N UNK A 341 -0.57 -7.00 -2.87
CA UNK A 341 -1.18 -5.87 -3.27
C UNK A 341 -0.68 -4.63 -2.61
N GLY A 342 -1.31 -3.54 -3.11
CA GLY A 342 -0.94 -2.18 -2.68
C GLY A 342 -1.44 -1.79 -1.32
N THR A 343 -2.76 -1.85 -1.10
CA THR A 343 -3.27 -1.60 0.26
C THR A 343 -2.90 -2.74 1.19
N GLY A 344 -2.66 -3.93 0.64
CA GLY A 344 -2.12 -5.04 1.43
C GLY A 344 -0.74 -4.70 1.98
N THR A 345 0.15 -4.19 1.12
CA THR A 345 1.48 -3.77 1.58
C THR A 345 1.37 -2.63 2.61
N ARG A 346 0.44 -1.69 2.41
CA ARG A 346 0.20 -0.65 3.41
C ARG A 346 -0.21 -1.27 4.75
N CYS A 347 -1.13 -2.24 4.71
CA CYS A 347 -1.57 -2.93 5.92
C CYS A 347 -0.38 -3.64 6.58
N GLY A 348 0.37 -4.44 5.82
CA GLY A 348 1.52 -5.16 6.36
C GLY A 348 2.57 -4.24 6.97
N ALA A 349 2.86 -3.13 6.30
CA ALA A 349 3.83 -2.16 6.84
C ALA A 349 3.31 -1.53 8.14
N THR A 350 1.99 -1.32 8.22
CA THR A 350 1.39 -0.78 9.44
C THR A 350 1.51 -1.79 10.59
N LEU A 351 1.20 -3.07 10.31
CA LEU A 351 1.39 -4.13 11.31
C LEU A 351 2.85 -4.16 11.78
N THR A 352 3.78 -4.09 10.83
CA THR A 352 5.22 -4.10 11.11
C THR A 352 5.59 -2.99 12.09
N LYS A 353 5.10 -1.78 11.85
CA LYS A 353 5.39 -0.66 12.75
C LYS A 353 4.91 -0.94 14.17
N GLU A 354 3.72 -1.52 14.31
CA GLU A 354 3.19 -1.78 15.63
C GLU A 354 3.99 -2.85 16.38
N PHE A 355 4.41 -3.92 15.67
CA PHE A 355 5.28 -4.93 16.29
C PHE A 355 6.61 -4.28 16.71
N GLU A 356 7.18 -3.46 15.85
CA GLU A 356 8.46 -2.82 16.16
C GLU A 356 8.34 -1.77 17.26
N ARG A 357 7.19 -1.10 17.36
CA ARG A 357 6.93 -0.17 18.46
C ARG A 357 6.98 -0.90 19.79
N MET A 358 6.67 -2.19 19.81
CA MET A 358 6.76 -3.05 21.00
C MET A 358 8.15 -3.67 21.18
N GLY A 359 9.09 -3.36 20.30
CA GLY A 359 10.44 -3.88 20.39
C GLY A 359 10.68 -5.21 19.68
N ILE A 360 9.73 -5.69 18.86
CA ILE A 360 9.88 -6.96 18.15
C ILE A 360 10.37 -6.69 16.73
N PRO A 361 11.63 -6.98 16.41
CA PRO A 361 12.14 -6.73 15.05
C PRO A 361 11.36 -7.57 14.05
N THR A 362 10.96 -6.92 12.96
CA THR A 362 10.11 -7.53 11.95
C THR A 362 10.70 -7.28 10.58
N VAL A 363 10.81 -8.33 9.77
CA VAL A 363 11.18 -8.17 8.37
C VAL A 363 9.92 -8.35 7.53
N PHE A 364 9.73 -7.43 6.58
CA PHE A 364 8.53 -7.42 5.73
C PHE A 364 8.95 -7.75 4.30
N ILE A 365 8.40 -8.85 3.76
CA ILE A 365 8.71 -9.32 2.40
C ILE A 365 7.54 -8.90 1.51
N THR A 366 7.80 -8.06 0.53
CA THR A 366 6.77 -7.55 -0.38
C THR A 366 7.41 -7.18 -1.72
N ALA A 367 6.65 -7.38 -2.81
CA ALA A 367 7.11 -6.93 -4.13
C ALA A 367 6.95 -5.42 -4.32
N LEU A 368 6.37 -4.72 -3.35
CA LEU A 368 6.13 -3.28 -3.41
C LEU A 368 6.91 -2.55 -2.31
N PRO A 369 8.25 -2.66 -2.29
CA PRO A 369 9.03 -2.12 -1.18
C PRO A 369 8.91 -0.61 -1.02
N THR A 370 8.67 0.13 -2.10
CA THR A 370 8.53 1.58 -1.99
C THR A 370 7.31 1.96 -1.15
N ILE A 371 6.20 1.23 -1.31
CA ILE A 371 5.02 1.47 -0.47
C ILE A 371 5.35 1.16 0.99
N ALA A 372 6.03 0.03 1.22
CA ALA A 372 6.41 -0.34 2.59
C ALA A 372 7.31 0.73 3.24
N GLN A 373 8.26 1.27 2.47
CA GLN A 373 9.13 2.35 2.95
C GLN A 373 8.34 3.59 3.30
N MET A 374 7.43 4.00 2.41
CA MET A 374 6.64 5.21 2.63
C MET A 374 5.80 5.09 3.90
N VAL A 375 5.22 3.94 4.14
CA VAL A 375 4.41 3.71 5.33
C VAL A 375 5.27 3.64 6.59
N GLY A 376 6.48 3.08 6.47
CA GLY A 376 7.43 3.13 7.59
C GLY A 376 7.96 1.79 8.07
N ALA A 377 7.85 0.72 7.29
CA ALA A 377 8.52 -0.53 7.63
C ALA A 377 10.04 -0.32 7.57
N ASN A 378 10.78 -0.90 8.50
CA ASN A 378 12.20 -0.64 8.62
C ASN A 378 13.08 -1.70 7.96
N ARG A 379 12.68 -2.97 8.02
CA ARG A 379 13.42 -4.05 7.41
C ARG A 379 12.56 -4.65 6.31
N ILE A 380 12.93 -4.40 5.08
CA ILE A 380 12.13 -4.79 3.92
C ILE A 380 12.99 -5.63 2.99
N VAL A 381 12.49 -6.82 2.63
CA VAL A 381 13.12 -7.63 1.59
C VAL A 381 12.18 -7.61 0.39
N ARG A 382 12.71 -7.30 -0.80
CA ARG A 382 11.90 -7.29 -2.02
C ARG A 382 11.45 -8.72 -2.33
N GLY A 383 10.14 -8.95 -2.41
CA GLY A 383 9.58 -10.24 -2.77
C GLY A 383 9.60 -10.47 -4.27
N VAL A 384 9.28 -11.70 -4.66
CA VAL A 384 9.36 -12.12 -6.06
C VAL A 384 8.31 -11.39 -6.91
N ALA A 385 7.06 -11.43 -6.47
CA ALA A 385 5.96 -10.81 -7.23
C ALA A 385 4.82 -10.46 -6.28
N ILE A 386 3.91 -9.64 -6.76
CA ILE A 386 2.79 -9.16 -5.94
C ILE A 386 1.91 -10.32 -5.47
N THR A 387 1.65 -11.30 -6.33
CA THR A 387 0.74 -12.40 -6.02
C THR A 387 1.43 -13.59 -5.36
N HIS A 388 2.75 -13.61 -5.33
CA HIS A 388 3.50 -14.71 -4.73
C HIS A 388 4.85 -14.19 -4.23
N PRO A 389 4.84 -13.45 -3.12
CA PRO A 389 6.07 -12.77 -2.66
C PRO A 389 7.20 -13.70 -2.30
N THR A 390 6.92 -14.95 -1.90
CA THR A 390 7.96 -15.88 -1.48
C THR A 390 8.05 -17.12 -2.37
N GLY A 391 7.72 -16.98 -3.65
CA GLY A 391 7.86 -18.10 -4.57
C GLY A 391 7.83 -17.67 -6.01
N ASP A 392 8.20 -18.57 -6.90
CA ASP A 392 8.19 -18.33 -8.34
C ASP A 392 7.58 -19.56 -9.02
N PRO A 393 6.31 -19.46 -9.45
CA PRO A 393 5.64 -20.61 -10.05
C PRO A 393 6.25 -21.10 -11.37
N SER A 394 7.14 -20.32 -11.98
CA SER A 394 7.80 -20.77 -13.22
C SER A 394 8.91 -21.78 -12.95
N LEU A 395 9.32 -21.94 -11.70
CA LEU A 395 10.42 -22.84 -11.35
C LEU A 395 9.91 -24.24 -11.02
N ALA A 396 10.78 -25.24 -11.20
CA ALA A 396 10.51 -26.57 -10.69
C ALA A 396 10.45 -26.52 -9.16
N ALA A 397 9.67 -27.43 -8.55
CA ALA A 397 9.38 -27.39 -7.11
C ALA A 397 10.65 -27.29 -6.24
N GLY A 398 11.67 -28.08 -6.55
CA GLY A 398 12.91 -28.03 -5.77
C GLY A 398 13.66 -26.72 -5.90
N ASP A 399 13.66 -26.15 -7.10
CA ASP A 399 14.30 -24.86 -7.34
C ASP A 399 13.51 -23.72 -6.68
N GLU A 400 12.20 -23.83 -6.68
CA GLU A 400 11.35 -22.83 -6.01
C GLU A 400 11.56 -22.87 -4.50
N LEU A 401 11.63 -24.07 -3.92
CA LEU A 401 11.92 -24.17 -2.48
C LEU A 401 13.29 -23.56 -2.16
N ALA A 402 14.29 -23.83 -3.01
CA ALA A 402 15.61 -23.24 -2.80
C ALA A 402 15.55 -21.71 -2.85
N LEU A 403 14.79 -21.16 -3.78
CA LEU A 403 14.58 -19.71 -3.84
C LEU A 403 13.91 -19.21 -2.56
N ARG A 404 12.86 -19.89 -2.12
CA ARG A 404 12.13 -19.48 -0.91
C ARG A 404 13.05 -19.51 0.31
N VAL A 405 13.90 -20.53 0.41
CA VAL A 405 14.88 -20.60 1.50
C VAL A 405 15.85 -19.41 1.42
N ARG A 406 16.33 -19.06 0.21
CA ARG A 406 17.21 -17.89 0.06
C ARG A 406 16.53 -16.60 0.52
N ILE A 407 15.23 -16.43 0.17
CA ILE A 407 14.48 -15.24 0.57
C ILE A 407 14.42 -15.15 2.10
N LEU A 408 14.06 -16.26 2.74
CA LEU A 408 13.96 -16.25 4.19
C LEU A 408 15.31 -16.13 4.87
N ASP A 409 16.33 -16.75 4.30
CA ASP A 409 17.68 -16.62 4.85
C ASP A 409 18.15 -15.17 4.79
N ARG A 410 17.84 -14.49 3.69
CA ARG A 410 18.11 -13.06 3.57
C ARG A 410 17.35 -12.25 4.63
N ALA A 411 16.08 -12.63 4.86
CA ALA A 411 15.26 -11.98 5.90
C ALA A 411 15.86 -12.16 7.29
N ILE A 412 16.38 -13.35 7.58
CA ILE A 412 17.01 -13.62 8.88
C ILE A 412 18.29 -12.81 9.03
N ASP A 413 19.09 -12.71 7.97
CA ASP A 413 20.29 -11.85 7.99
C ASP A 413 19.89 -10.40 8.30
N MET A 414 18.79 -9.94 7.72
CA MET A 414 18.34 -8.58 7.96
C MET A 414 17.84 -8.37 9.40
N LEU A 415 17.18 -9.38 9.96
CA LEU A 415 16.76 -9.33 11.36
C LEU A 415 17.97 -9.26 12.29
N ALA A 416 19.11 -9.83 11.90
CA ALA A 416 20.33 -9.83 12.68
C ALA A 416 21.23 -8.63 12.41
N THR A 417 20.79 -7.70 11.55
CA THR A 417 21.60 -6.55 11.14
C THR A 417 21.03 -5.25 11.72
N ASP A 418 21.93 -4.38 12.18
CA ASP A 418 21.55 -3.04 12.61
C ASP A 418 21.33 -2.21 11.34
N VAL A 419 20.08 -1.92 11.02
CA VAL A 419 19.74 -1.25 9.76
C VAL A 419 19.35 0.21 10.01
N ALA A 420 19.61 1.05 9.00
CA ALA A 420 19.02 2.39 8.98
C ALA A 420 17.51 2.25 8.78
N PRO A 421 16.73 3.25 9.23
CA PRO A 421 15.27 3.17 9.03
C PRO A 421 14.91 2.99 7.57
N ARG A 422 13.88 2.21 7.33
CA ARG A 422 13.27 2.03 6.01
C ARG A 422 14.24 1.49 4.95
N THR A 423 15.02 0.49 5.35
CA THR A 423 16.03 -0.14 4.48
C THR A 423 15.39 -1.24 3.66
N VAL A 424 15.76 -1.29 2.37
CA VAL A 424 15.30 -2.35 1.45
C VAL A 424 16.51 -3.17 1.01
N TRP A 425 16.40 -4.49 1.10
CA TRP A 425 17.41 -5.41 0.58
C TRP A 425 16.81 -6.23 -0.57
N GLU A 426 17.63 -6.50 -1.58
CA GLU A 426 17.28 -7.46 -2.62
C GLU A 426 17.52 -8.87 -2.09
N ILE A 427 16.89 -9.85 -2.75
CA ILE A 427 17.06 -11.27 -2.35
C ILE A 427 18.53 -11.67 -2.43
N ASP A 428 19.17 -11.30 -3.53
CA ASP A 428 20.59 -11.56 -3.74
C ASP A 428 21.34 -10.23 -3.69
N GLY A 429 22.18 -10.07 -2.69
CA GLY A 429 22.85 -8.79 -2.52
C GLY A 429 24.25 -8.91 -2.03
#